data_613f78c9017ff0d95f0b0856ae6d9c4b
#
_entry.id   613f78c9017ff0d95f0b0856ae6d9c4b
#
_cell.length_a   1.000
_cell.length_b   1.000
_cell.length_c   1.000
_cell.angle_alpha   90.00
_cell.angle_beta   90.00
_cell.angle_gamma   90.00
#
_symmetry.space_group_name_H-M   'P 1'
#
loop_
_entity.id
_entity.type
_entity.pdbx_description
1 polymer ?
#
loop_
_entity_poly.entity_id
_entity_poly.type
_entity_poly.pdbx_seq_one_letter_code
_entity_poly.pdbx_strand_id
1 'polypeptide(L)'
;MAHQVETMAWANDVPWHGLGVEVDSNLTPLQMQKAAELDWTVSKRPSYTLDAPEWSEDVGIIQAENTFHIVRDSDNRILSHCGKDYVPIQNADVFKFFKSFTDAGHMTMETAGSLKNGGEIWGLAKISEDFELAGDDLIKGYLLINQPHIVGRSMTIKLTPIRVVCNNTLTMA
;
A
#
# COMPACT_ATOMS: atom_id res chain seq x y z
N MET A 1 17.02 -3.44 -5.83
CA MET A 1 16.56 -4.74 -5.30
C MET A 1 15.24 -5.08 -5.96
N ALA A 2 15.07 -6.28 -6.53
CA ALA A 2 13.91 -6.63 -7.36
C ALA A 2 12.57 -6.65 -6.61
N HIS A 3 12.56 -6.94 -5.31
CA HIS A 3 11.33 -7.05 -4.52
C HIS A 3 10.77 -5.71 -4.00
N GLN A 4 11.60 -4.67 -3.80
CA GLN A 4 11.23 -3.31 -3.35
C GLN A 4 10.35 -3.25 -2.09
N VAL A 5 10.35 -4.31 -1.27
CA VAL A 5 9.58 -4.38 -0.03
C VAL A 5 10.25 -3.48 1.02
N GLU A 6 9.47 -2.60 1.66
CA GLU A 6 9.86 -1.80 2.81
C GLU A 6 9.44 -2.51 4.10
N THR A 7 8.15 -2.76 4.25
CA THR A 7 7.57 -3.50 5.37
C THR A 7 6.56 -4.53 4.86
N MET A 8 6.33 -5.61 5.60
CA MET A 8 5.39 -6.65 5.21
C MET A 8 5.02 -7.53 6.40
N ALA A 9 3.76 -7.96 6.45
CA ALA A 9 3.30 -9.08 7.26
C ALA A 9 2.69 -10.16 6.36
N TRP A 10 2.82 -11.41 6.75
CA TRP A 10 2.29 -12.55 6.00
C TRP A 10 1.79 -13.65 6.94
N ALA A 11 0.72 -14.31 6.52
CA ALA A 11 0.17 -15.49 7.17
C ALA A 11 0.43 -16.72 6.29
N ASN A 12 0.41 -17.90 6.91
CA ASN A 12 0.53 -19.22 6.30
C ASN A 12 1.93 -19.50 5.68
N ASP A 13 2.10 -19.29 4.39
CA ASP A 13 3.32 -19.70 3.69
C ASP A 13 4.41 -18.61 3.73
N VAL A 14 5.65 -19.00 4.05
CA VAL A 14 6.81 -18.09 4.05
C VAL A 14 7.03 -17.52 2.64
N PRO A 15 7.12 -16.19 2.46
CA PRO A 15 7.49 -15.61 1.18
C PRO A 15 8.88 -16.09 0.71
N TRP A 16 9.04 -16.32 -0.59
CA TRP A 16 10.28 -16.86 -1.16
C TRP A 16 11.53 -16.03 -0.85
N HIS A 17 11.37 -14.75 -0.57
CA HIS A 17 12.48 -13.83 -0.22
C HIS A 17 12.74 -13.73 1.29
N GLY A 18 11.93 -14.37 2.13
CA GLY A 18 12.10 -14.40 3.59
C GLY A 18 11.93 -13.06 4.32
N LEU A 19 11.36 -12.05 3.65
CA LEU A 19 11.11 -10.73 4.26
C LEU A 19 9.74 -10.67 4.93
N GLY A 20 9.62 -9.74 5.88
CA GLY A 20 8.38 -9.49 6.60
C GLY A 20 8.27 -10.29 7.90
N VAL A 21 7.16 -10.10 8.57
CA VAL A 21 6.84 -10.71 9.85
C VAL A 21 5.74 -11.74 9.68
N GLU A 22 5.96 -12.94 10.22
CA GLU A 22 4.92 -13.97 10.30
C GLU A 22 3.85 -13.56 11.30
N VAL A 23 2.60 -13.75 10.93
CA VAL A 23 1.45 -13.44 11.76
C VAL A 23 0.43 -14.58 11.74
N ASP A 24 -0.46 -14.55 12.72
CA ASP A 24 -1.57 -15.51 12.82
C ASP A 24 -2.52 -15.35 11.62
N SER A 25 -3.02 -16.46 11.07
CA SER A 25 -3.95 -16.49 9.93
C SER A 25 -5.32 -15.88 10.23
N ASN A 26 -5.66 -15.67 11.51
CA ASN A 26 -6.95 -15.16 11.96
C ASN A 26 -6.95 -13.65 12.26
N LEU A 27 -5.92 -12.92 11.83
CA LEU A 27 -5.88 -11.48 12.05
C LEU A 27 -7.03 -10.75 11.33
N THR A 28 -7.64 -9.81 12.05
CA THR A 28 -8.52 -8.83 11.41
C THR A 28 -7.73 -7.94 10.44
N PRO A 29 -8.38 -7.31 9.44
CA PRO A 29 -7.70 -6.39 8.53
C PRO A 29 -6.90 -5.29 9.23
N LEU A 30 -7.43 -4.71 10.30
CA LEU A 30 -6.72 -3.66 11.07
C LEU A 30 -5.52 -4.20 11.85
N GLN A 31 -5.60 -5.44 12.35
CA GLN A 31 -4.45 -6.10 12.98
C GLN A 31 -3.36 -6.42 11.94
N MET A 32 -3.75 -6.90 10.74
CA MET A 32 -2.82 -7.11 9.63
C MET A 32 -2.17 -5.80 9.18
N GLN A 33 -2.93 -4.70 9.08
CA GLN A 33 -2.40 -3.36 8.80
C GLN A 33 -1.29 -2.98 9.77
N LYS A 34 -1.56 -3.14 11.07
CA LYS A 34 -0.60 -2.80 12.12
C LYS A 34 0.62 -3.71 12.11
N ALA A 35 0.43 -5.02 11.92
CA ALA A 35 1.53 -5.99 11.84
C ALA A 35 2.45 -5.73 10.63
N ALA A 36 1.89 -5.23 9.52
CA ALA A 36 2.65 -4.82 8.35
C ALA A 36 3.25 -3.40 8.47
N GLU A 37 3.13 -2.75 9.63
CA GLU A 37 3.60 -1.38 9.88
C GLU A 37 2.99 -0.35 8.90
N LEU A 38 1.70 -0.50 8.60
CA LEU A 38 0.95 0.37 7.67
C LEU A 38 -0.04 1.30 8.39
N ASP A 39 0.08 1.49 9.68
CA ASP A 39 -0.79 2.32 10.51
C ASP A 39 -0.44 3.83 10.46
N TRP A 40 0.49 4.22 9.59
CA TRP A 40 0.81 5.61 9.31
C TRP A 40 -0.24 6.27 8.41
N THR A 41 -0.32 7.59 8.52
CA THR A 41 -1.21 8.44 7.69
C THR A 41 -0.41 9.22 6.66
N VAL A 42 -1.12 9.74 5.66
CA VAL A 42 -0.58 10.68 4.69
C VAL A 42 -1.30 12.01 4.76
N SER A 43 -0.55 13.09 4.70
CA SER A 43 -1.08 14.45 4.65
C SER A 43 -0.68 15.16 3.36
N LYS A 44 -1.52 16.11 2.95
CA LYS A 44 -1.20 17.02 1.86
C LYS A 44 -0.63 18.30 2.45
N ARG A 45 0.63 18.62 2.11
CA ARG A 45 1.35 19.80 2.60
C ARG A 45 1.74 20.73 1.47
N PRO A 46 1.70 22.07 1.63
CA PRO A 46 2.12 23.01 0.61
C PRO A 46 3.57 22.77 0.18
N SER A 47 3.84 22.98 -1.10
CA SER A 47 5.19 22.93 -1.65
C SER A 47 5.81 24.31 -1.60
N TYR A 48 7.10 24.39 -1.25
CA TYR A 48 7.89 25.63 -1.22
C TYR A 48 9.16 25.45 -2.03
N THR A 49 9.65 26.55 -2.59
CA THR A 49 10.97 26.63 -3.23
C THR A 49 11.76 27.76 -2.62
N LEU A 50 13.07 27.68 -2.74
CA LEU A 50 13.96 28.78 -2.33
C LEU A 50 14.01 29.84 -3.44
N ASP A 51 13.87 31.09 -3.06
CA ASP A 51 14.19 32.21 -3.91
C ASP A 51 15.62 32.66 -3.52
N ALA A 52 16.59 32.14 -4.23
CA ALA A 52 18.01 32.40 -4.01
C ALA A 52 18.67 32.85 -5.32
N PRO A 53 18.48 34.11 -5.75
CA PRO A 53 19.17 34.64 -6.93
C PRO A 53 20.68 34.56 -6.75
N GLU A 54 21.42 34.21 -7.81
CA GLU A 54 22.89 34.07 -7.77
C GLU A 54 23.64 35.33 -7.30
N TRP A 55 22.99 36.50 -7.36
CA TRP A 55 23.58 37.81 -6.97
C TRP A 55 23.21 38.26 -5.56
N SER A 56 22.40 37.49 -4.82
CA SER A 56 21.89 37.88 -3.49
C SER A 56 22.30 36.86 -2.43
N GLU A 57 22.73 37.36 -1.28
CA GLU A 57 22.94 36.56 -0.07
C GLU A 57 21.60 36.30 0.68
N ASP A 58 20.55 37.05 0.31
CA ASP A 58 19.22 36.87 0.90
C ASP A 58 18.49 35.69 0.25
N VAL A 59 18.12 34.73 1.06
CA VAL A 59 17.33 33.56 0.64
C VAL A 59 15.89 33.74 1.08
N GLY A 60 15.00 33.89 0.12
CA GLY A 60 13.56 33.92 0.36
C GLY A 60 12.94 32.49 0.26
N ILE A 61 11.71 32.38 0.70
CA ILE A 61 10.90 31.16 0.54
C ILE A 61 9.63 31.52 -0.24
N ILE A 62 9.42 30.86 -1.37
CA ILE A 62 8.23 31.06 -2.21
C ILE A 62 7.38 29.80 -2.13
N GLN A 63 6.09 29.97 -1.81
CA GLN A 63 5.13 28.89 -1.90
C GLN A 63 4.74 28.66 -3.37
N ALA A 64 4.89 27.42 -3.84
CA ALA A 64 4.46 27.04 -5.18
C ALA A 64 2.93 27.00 -5.24
N GLU A 65 2.35 27.81 -6.12
CA GLU A 65 0.89 27.85 -6.30
C GLU A 65 0.34 26.52 -6.77
N ASN A 66 -0.78 26.08 -6.19
CA ASN A 66 -1.50 24.86 -6.55
C ASN A 66 -0.67 23.56 -6.52
N THR A 67 0.53 23.61 -5.93
CA THR A 67 1.42 22.44 -5.80
C THR A 67 1.57 22.05 -4.33
N PHE A 68 1.38 20.77 -4.08
CA PHE A 68 1.43 20.19 -2.73
C PHE A 68 2.26 18.90 -2.76
N HIS A 69 2.79 18.52 -1.60
CA HIS A 69 3.42 17.24 -1.39
C HIS A 69 2.46 16.29 -0.65
N ILE A 70 2.47 15.03 -1.06
CA ILE A 70 1.93 13.91 -0.27
C ILE A 70 3.05 13.47 0.66
N VAL A 71 2.82 13.62 1.96
CA VAL A 71 3.83 13.36 2.98
C VAL A 71 3.34 12.26 3.91
N ARG A 72 4.19 11.26 4.15
CA ARG A 72 3.97 10.27 5.20
C ARG A 72 4.23 10.91 6.55
N ASP A 73 3.23 10.90 7.44
CA ASP A 73 3.29 11.68 8.68
C ASP A 73 4.24 11.07 9.72
N SER A 74 4.50 9.76 9.67
CA SER A 74 5.34 9.07 10.64
C SER A 74 6.83 9.48 10.60
N ASP A 75 7.35 9.83 9.41
CA ASP A 75 8.76 10.16 9.21
C ASP A 75 8.99 11.43 8.36
N ASN A 76 7.91 12.15 8.04
CA ASN A 76 7.90 13.33 7.16
C ASN A 76 8.45 13.07 5.75
N ARG A 77 8.41 11.84 5.28
CA ARG A 77 8.87 11.49 3.94
C ARG A 77 7.91 12.01 2.88
N ILE A 78 8.45 12.73 1.90
CA ILE A 78 7.69 13.11 0.70
C ILE A 78 7.58 11.88 -0.20
N LEU A 79 6.34 11.42 -0.43
CA LEU A 79 6.04 10.27 -1.28
C LEU A 79 5.80 10.70 -2.73
N SER A 80 5.15 11.84 -2.93
CA SER A 80 4.81 12.39 -4.25
C SER A 80 4.43 13.85 -4.14
N HIS A 81 4.08 14.46 -5.28
CA HIS A 81 3.49 15.79 -5.36
C HIS A 81 2.13 15.73 -6.07
N CYS A 82 1.25 16.68 -5.76
CA CYS A 82 -0.11 16.69 -6.30
C CYS A 82 -0.65 18.13 -6.46
N GLY A 83 -1.74 18.25 -7.18
CA GLY A 83 -2.49 19.50 -7.29
C GLY A 83 -3.42 19.75 -6.09
N LYS A 84 -4.05 20.92 -6.10
CA LYS A 84 -4.91 21.39 -5.01
C LYS A 84 -6.13 20.51 -4.73
N ASP A 85 -6.67 19.88 -5.76
CA ASP A 85 -7.93 19.12 -5.67
C ASP A 85 -7.73 17.64 -5.29
N TYR A 86 -6.46 17.19 -5.21
CA TYR A 86 -6.17 15.81 -4.82
C TYR A 86 -6.42 15.58 -3.33
N VAL A 87 -7.15 14.50 -3.02
CA VAL A 87 -7.40 14.02 -1.65
C VAL A 87 -6.71 12.67 -1.48
N PRO A 88 -5.72 12.54 -0.60
CA PRO A 88 -5.04 11.28 -0.38
C PRO A 88 -5.94 10.27 0.32
N ILE A 89 -5.98 9.04 -0.20
CA ILE A 89 -6.66 7.91 0.45
C ILE A 89 -5.75 7.41 1.58
N GLN A 90 -6.33 7.18 2.76
CA GLN A 90 -5.59 6.70 3.92
C GLN A 90 -5.43 5.17 3.89
N ASN A 91 -4.32 4.67 4.42
CA ASN A 91 -4.09 3.24 4.57
C ASN A 91 -5.23 2.54 5.30
N ALA A 92 -5.71 3.16 6.37
CA ALA A 92 -6.82 2.62 7.17
C ALA A 92 -8.10 2.38 6.35
N ASP A 93 -8.37 3.20 5.33
CA ASP A 93 -9.56 3.04 4.50
C ASP A 93 -9.45 1.82 3.58
N VAL A 94 -8.23 1.50 3.11
CA VAL A 94 -7.93 0.28 2.36
C VAL A 94 -8.25 -0.96 3.21
N PHE A 95 -7.80 -0.99 4.47
CA PHE A 95 -8.01 -2.15 5.35
C PHE A 95 -9.45 -2.24 5.87
N LYS A 96 -10.14 -1.12 6.06
CA LYS A 96 -11.58 -1.12 6.38
C LYS A 96 -12.42 -1.77 5.27
N PHE A 97 -12.00 -1.65 4.02
CA PHE A 97 -12.70 -2.30 2.91
C PHE A 97 -12.75 -3.82 3.07
N PHE A 98 -11.67 -4.46 3.51
CA PHE A 98 -11.65 -5.92 3.74
C PHE A 98 -12.55 -6.36 4.90
N LYS A 99 -12.84 -5.46 5.85
CA LYS A 99 -13.56 -5.82 7.08
C LYS A 99 -14.91 -6.47 6.83
N SER A 100 -15.68 -5.97 5.86
CA SER A 100 -16.99 -6.53 5.53
C SER A 100 -16.92 -7.98 5.04
N PHE A 101 -15.86 -8.34 4.31
CA PHE A 101 -15.67 -9.68 3.76
C PHE A 101 -15.09 -10.64 4.79
N THR A 102 -14.18 -10.18 5.64
CA THR A 102 -13.60 -10.99 6.71
C THR A 102 -14.60 -11.25 7.83
N ASP A 103 -15.40 -10.26 8.22
CA ASP A 103 -16.45 -10.42 9.24
C ASP A 103 -17.55 -11.41 8.78
N ALA A 104 -17.82 -11.47 7.48
CA ALA A 104 -18.76 -12.43 6.90
C ALA A 104 -18.17 -13.86 6.73
N GLY A 105 -16.88 -14.06 7.02
CA GLY A 105 -16.20 -15.35 6.87
C GLY A 105 -15.82 -15.72 5.42
N HIS A 106 -16.02 -14.81 4.47
CA HIS A 106 -15.73 -15.09 3.05
C HIS A 106 -14.25 -14.98 2.70
N MET A 107 -13.45 -14.30 3.53
CA MET A 107 -12.03 -14.08 3.28
C MET A 107 -11.23 -14.05 4.58
N THR A 108 -9.95 -14.37 4.48
CA THR A 108 -8.95 -14.21 5.55
C THR A 108 -7.78 -13.38 5.03
N MET A 109 -7.20 -12.52 5.89
CA MET A 109 -6.03 -11.74 5.50
C MET A 109 -4.84 -12.67 5.26
N GLU A 110 -4.13 -12.46 4.14
CA GLU A 110 -3.02 -13.31 3.73
C GLU A 110 -1.68 -12.57 3.78
N THR A 111 -1.59 -11.42 3.11
CA THR A 111 -0.40 -10.56 3.15
C THR A 111 -0.79 -9.08 3.13
N ALA A 112 0.07 -8.26 3.69
CA ALA A 112 0.00 -6.81 3.54
C ALA A 112 1.41 -6.23 3.60
N GLY A 113 1.62 -5.09 2.96
CA GLY A 113 2.94 -4.46 3.03
C GLY A 113 3.05 -3.15 2.27
N SER A 114 4.26 -2.61 2.29
CA SER A 114 4.67 -1.38 1.66
C SER A 114 5.79 -1.63 0.67
N LEU A 115 5.72 -0.97 -0.48
CA LEU A 115 6.71 -0.96 -1.54
C LEU A 115 7.22 0.45 -1.78
N LYS A 116 8.42 0.54 -2.37
CA LYS A 116 8.98 1.80 -2.85
C LYS A 116 9.03 2.88 -1.77
N ASN A 117 9.41 2.48 -0.56
CA ASN A 117 9.50 3.36 0.62
C ASN A 117 8.16 4.07 0.95
N GLY A 118 7.06 3.34 0.94
CA GLY A 118 5.73 3.88 1.22
C GLY A 118 4.99 4.42 -0.01
N GLY A 119 5.62 4.42 -1.19
CA GLY A 119 4.99 4.89 -2.42
C GLY A 119 3.81 4.05 -2.88
N GLU A 120 3.74 2.78 -2.50
CA GLU A 120 2.63 1.89 -2.75
C GLU A 120 2.42 0.97 -1.55
N ILE A 121 1.16 0.74 -1.17
CA ILE A 121 0.79 -0.28 -0.19
C ILE A 121 -0.13 -1.30 -0.83
N TRP A 122 -0.12 -2.53 -0.33
CA TRP A 122 -1.07 -3.55 -0.72
C TRP A 122 -1.67 -4.24 0.50
N GLY A 123 -2.88 -4.75 0.31
CA GLY A 123 -3.52 -5.74 1.16
C GLY A 123 -4.00 -6.88 0.28
N LEU A 124 -3.81 -8.11 0.73
CA LEU A 124 -4.24 -9.33 0.06
C LEU A 124 -5.05 -10.16 1.04
N ALA A 125 -6.26 -10.54 0.65
CA ALA A 125 -7.07 -11.49 1.38
C ALA A 125 -7.27 -12.76 0.54
N LYS A 126 -7.13 -13.91 1.16
CA LYS A 126 -7.46 -15.21 0.56
C LYS A 126 -8.97 -15.42 0.62
N ILE A 127 -9.57 -15.83 -0.48
CA ILE A 127 -10.98 -16.20 -0.55
C ILE A 127 -11.15 -17.60 0.09
N SER A 128 -12.18 -17.76 0.93
CA SER A 128 -12.39 -18.96 1.72
C SER A 128 -12.80 -20.18 0.87
N GLU A 129 -13.42 -19.94 -0.29
CA GLU A 129 -13.83 -20.97 -1.23
C GLU A 129 -12.79 -21.09 -2.36
N ASP A 130 -12.26 -22.28 -2.58
CA ASP A 130 -11.40 -22.55 -3.71
C ASP A 130 -12.25 -22.64 -4.99
N PHE A 131 -11.75 -22.10 -6.10
CA PHE A 131 -12.42 -22.19 -7.40
C PHE A 131 -11.99 -23.44 -8.14
N GLU A 132 -12.97 -24.25 -8.56
CA GLU A 132 -12.71 -25.37 -9.47
C GLU A 132 -12.62 -24.85 -10.92
N LEU A 133 -11.51 -25.11 -11.57
CA LEU A 133 -11.41 -25.03 -13.02
C LEU A 133 -11.70 -26.41 -13.64
N ALA A 134 -12.10 -26.42 -14.90
CA ALA A 134 -12.36 -27.64 -15.65
C ALA A 134 -11.13 -28.58 -15.58
N GLY A 135 -11.28 -29.73 -14.86
CA GLY A 135 -10.23 -30.76 -14.73
C GLY A 135 -9.71 -31.00 -13.33
N ASP A 136 -10.51 -30.78 -12.29
CA ASP A 136 -10.18 -31.01 -10.86
C ASP A 136 -9.03 -30.11 -10.30
N ASP A 137 -8.61 -29.07 -11.02
CA ASP A 137 -7.62 -28.12 -10.52
C ASP A 137 -8.27 -27.08 -9.61
N LEU A 138 -7.94 -27.14 -8.31
CA LEU A 138 -8.34 -26.14 -7.31
C LEU A 138 -7.43 -24.91 -7.38
N ILE A 139 -8.00 -23.75 -7.71
CA ILE A 139 -7.28 -22.48 -7.72
C ILE A 139 -7.61 -21.68 -6.49
N LYS A 140 -6.59 -21.33 -5.72
CA LYS A 140 -6.70 -20.36 -4.64
C LYS A 140 -6.93 -18.97 -5.22
N GLY A 141 -8.05 -18.35 -4.84
CA GLY A 141 -8.36 -16.98 -5.22
C GLY A 141 -7.97 -15.98 -4.14
N TYR A 142 -7.54 -14.81 -4.56
CA TYR A 142 -7.23 -13.71 -3.66
C TYR A 142 -7.94 -12.44 -4.13
N LEU A 143 -8.35 -11.62 -3.16
CA LEU A 143 -8.74 -10.23 -3.39
C LEU A 143 -7.53 -9.34 -3.06
N LEU A 144 -7.04 -8.66 -4.06
CA LEU A 144 -5.94 -7.70 -3.96
C LEU A 144 -6.47 -6.28 -3.97
N ILE A 145 -6.02 -5.47 -3.01
CA ILE A 145 -6.10 -4.01 -3.09
C ILE A 145 -4.68 -3.47 -3.13
N ASN A 146 -4.38 -2.67 -4.14
CA ASN A 146 -3.15 -1.90 -4.25
C ASN A 146 -3.48 -0.41 -4.22
N GLN A 147 -2.94 0.30 -3.24
CA GLN A 147 -3.10 1.74 -3.06
C GLN A 147 -1.77 2.45 -3.27
N PRO A 148 -1.59 3.16 -4.39
CA PRO A 148 -0.44 4.03 -4.58
C PRO A 148 -0.65 5.38 -3.89
N HIS A 149 0.40 5.87 -3.21
CA HIS A 149 0.52 7.25 -2.75
C HIS A 149 1.28 8.13 -3.76
N ILE A 150 1.56 7.57 -4.92
CA ILE A 150 2.20 8.24 -6.06
C ILE A 150 1.11 8.76 -6.98
N VAL A 151 1.13 10.06 -7.25
CA VAL A 151 0.17 10.72 -8.17
C VAL A 151 0.30 10.16 -9.59
N GLY A 152 -0.83 10.10 -10.30
CA GLY A 152 -0.90 9.51 -11.64
C GLY A 152 -1.17 8.00 -11.65
N ARG A 153 -1.32 7.39 -10.48
CA ARG A 153 -1.74 5.99 -10.33
C ARG A 153 -3.03 5.90 -9.53
N SER A 154 -3.93 5.04 -9.95
CA SER A 154 -5.20 4.80 -9.26
C SER A 154 -5.10 3.61 -8.30
N MET A 155 -5.88 3.65 -7.23
CA MET A 155 -6.14 2.47 -6.43
C MET A 155 -6.73 1.36 -7.32
N THR A 156 -6.26 0.14 -7.12
CA THR A 156 -6.70 -1.02 -7.87
C THR A 156 -7.28 -2.05 -6.92
N ILE A 157 -8.45 -2.59 -7.26
CA ILE A 157 -9.08 -3.71 -6.56
C ILE A 157 -9.31 -4.79 -7.60
N LYS A 158 -8.80 -5.99 -7.38
CA LYS A 158 -8.95 -7.10 -8.32
C LYS A 158 -8.87 -8.48 -7.67
N LEU A 159 -9.50 -9.44 -8.32
CA LEU A 159 -9.33 -10.86 -8.02
C LEU A 159 -8.10 -11.38 -8.77
N THR A 160 -7.29 -12.19 -8.12
CA THR A 160 -6.07 -12.76 -8.69
C THR A 160 -5.78 -14.14 -8.11
N PRO A 161 -5.27 -15.09 -8.91
CA PRO A 161 -4.75 -16.36 -8.38
C PRO A 161 -3.32 -16.20 -7.82
N ILE A 162 -2.70 -15.02 -7.93
CA ILE A 162 -1.33 -14.78 -7.55
C ILE A 162 -1.27 -14.25 -6.12
N ARG A 163 -0.52 -14.95 -5.26
CA ARG A 163 -0.19 -14.49 -3.91
C ARG A 163 0.84 -13.38 -3.97
N VAL A 164 0.41 -12.16 -3.67
CA VAL A 164 1.29 -10.97 -3.73
C VAL A 164 2.15 -10.89 -2.48
N VAL A 165 3.47 -10.88 -2.67
CA VAL A 165 4.48 -10.78 -1.60
C VAL A 165 5.57 -9.75 -1.91
N CYS A 166 5.63 -9.20 -3.12
CA CYS A 166 6.65 -8.23 -3.54
C CYS A 166 6.19 -7.46 -4.78
N ASN A 167 7.00 -6.49 -5.22
CA ASN A 167 6.71 -5.71 -6.43
C ASN A 167 6.55 -6.58 -7.69
N ASN A 168 7.34 -7.64 -7.84
CA ASN A 168 7.24 -8.53 -9.01
C ASN A 168 5.88 -9.24 -9.04
N THR A 169 5.47 -9.86 -7.92
CA THR A 169 4.19 -10.54 -7.83
C THR A 169 3.01 -9.57 -7.91
N LEU A 170 3.15 -8.33 -7.42
CA LEU A 170 2.14 -7.28 -7.59
C LEU A 170 1.94 -6.90 -9.07
N THR A 171 3.03 -6.86 -9.84
CA THR A 171 2.97 -6.53 -11.27
C THR A 171 2.34 -7.67 -12.09
N MET A 172 2.50 -8.92 -11.66
CA MET A 172 1.93 -10.09 -12.32
C MET A 172 0.45 -10.33 -11.96
N ALA A 173 0.05 -9.89 -10.77
CA ALA A 173 -1.31 -10.01 -10.26
C ALA A 173 -2.24 -9.00 -10.94
#